data_030621e51718b7a340469655a060007f
#
_entry.id   030621e51718b7a340469655a060007f
#
_cell.length_a   1.000
_cell.length_b   1.000
_cell.length_c   1.000
_cell.angle_alpha   90.00
_cell.angle_beta   90.00
_cell.angle_gamma   90.00
#
_symmetry.space_group_name_H-M   'P 1'
#
loop_
_entity.id
_entity.type
_entity.pdbx_description
1 polymer ?
#
loop_
_entity_poly.entity_id
_entity_poly.type
_entity_poly.pdbx_seq_one_letter_code
_entity_poly.pdbx_strand_id
1 'polypeptide(L)'
;FSFASIQAHIGVAQWNVSTRQGFATDQWFINLGETTRDITQVIDTYRYMHPEDRTALLQFIDEAAQGQAHTFGRHVRIRQNNEWHWYKYHASLRDPHASGEQVELVFLSADIDNLKKIEANLIQAKAKAEESDRLKSAFIANMSHEIRTPLNAIVGFSNLLASEMDFSEEDKAEYTRIISVNNDLLLQLINDILDISKIEAGVMDFTENTVELNQFFQEIESVFQLKAKTGIEIKFIPEQAEEYAIKIDRIRLNQVISNFLNNALKFTRQGHIFFGYRLREKDIYFYVEDTGRGIPREEQRMIFSRFYKQNEFSQGAGLGLSICQVIIEKLGGKIELKSEVGKGSRFTVILPCRVVS
;
A
#
# COMPACT_ATOMS: atom_id res chain seq x y z
N PHE A 1 -21.84 45.93 -11.85
CA PHE A 1 -20.56 45.20 -11.86
C PHE A 1 -20.21 44.62 -10.48
N SER A 2 -20.41 45.37 -9.38
CA SER A 2 -20.02 44.91 -8.03
C SER A 2 -20.76 43.62 -7.58
N PHE A 3 -22.07 43.54 -7.79
CA PHE A 3 -22.87 42.38 -7.37
C PHE A 3 -22.53 41.10 -8.12
N ALA A 4 -22.34 41.18 -9.44
CA ALA A 4 -21.92 40.02 -10.26
C ALA A 4 -20.50 39.54 -9.92
N SER A 5 -19.60 40.45 -9.58
CA SER A 5 -18.24 40.18 -9.15
C SER A 5 -18.21 39.40 -7.82
N ILE A 6 -19.04 39.80 -6.85
CA ILE A 6 -19.18 39.12 -5.56
C ILE A 6 -19.73 37.70 -5.73
N GLN A 7 -20.83 37.55 -6.51
CA GLN A 7 -21.42 36.21 -6.73
C GLN A 7 -20.52 35.25 -7.48
N ALA A 8 -19.69 35.75 -8.40
CA ALA A 8 -18.73 34.94 -9.13
C ALA A 8 -17.39 34.78 -8.42
N HIS A 9 -17.19 35.37 -7.24
CA HIS A 9 -15.91 35.41 -6.51
C HIS A 9 -14.74 35.93 -7.37
N ILE A 10 -15.04 36.86 -8.31
CA ILE A 10 -14.04 37.45 -9.19
C ILE A 10 -13.74 38.88 -8.75
N GLY A 11 -12.53 39.10 -8.29
CA GLY A 11 -12.00 40.43 -8.04
C GLY A 11 -11.61 41.11 -9.34
N VAL A 12 -12.00 42.35 -9.52
CA VAL A 12 -11.66 43.19 -10.68
C VAL A 12 -10.90 44.41 -10.18
N ALA A 13 -9.78 44.73 -10.79
CA ALA A 13 -9.08 46.00 -10.57
C ALA A 13 -8.68 46.62 -11.90
N GLN A 14 -8.66 47.92 -11.96
CA GLN A 14 -8.20 48.68 -13.12
C GLN A 14 -7.38 49.85 -12.62
N TRP A 15 -6.22 50.07 -13.19
CA TRP A 15 -5.43 51.26 -12.91
C TRP A 15 -4.57 51.68 -14.12
N ASN A 16 -4.24 52.96 -14.12
CA ASN A 16 -3.26 53.52 -15.04
C ASN A 16 -1.83 53.29 -14.50
N VAL A 17 -0.97 52.75 -15.33
CA VAL A 17 0.39 52.37 -14.95
C VAL A 17 1.26 53.56 -14.49
N SER A 18 1.12 54.72 -15.18
CA SER A 18 1.93 55.91 -14.92
C SER A 18 1.38 56.78 -13.77
N THR A 19 0.07 57.06 -13.77
CA THR A 19 -0.54 57.93 -12.74
C THR A 19 -0.89 57.19 -11.44
N ARG A 20 -0.89 55.84 -11.46
CA ARG A 20 -1.29 54.96 -10.36
C ARG A 20 -2.72 55.21 -9.88
N GLN A 21 -3.58 55.83 -10.69
CA GLN A 21 -4.99 56.05 -10.41
C GLN A 21 -5.82 54.89 -11.00
N GLY A 22 -6.89 54.52 -10.31
CA GLY A 22 -7.75 53.45 -10.78
C GLY A 22 -8.85 53.08 -9.77
N PHE A 23 -9.42 51.88 -9.90
CA PHE A 23 -10.43 51.37 -8.96
C PHE A 23 -10.29 49.85 -8.81
N ALA A 24 -10.85 49.31 -7.73
CA ALA A 24 -11.00 47.87 -7.55
C ALA A 24 -12.38 47.56 -6.93
N THR A 25 -12.88 46.35 -7.21
CA THR A 25 -14.10 45.84 -6.59
C THR A 25 -13.82 45.34 -5.16
N ASP A 26 -14.86 45.28 -4.33
CA ASP A 26 -14.76 44.74 -2.99
C ASP A 26 -14.17 43.30 -2.99
N GLN A 27 -14.56 42.49 -3.98
CA GLN A 27 -14.06 41.14 -4.13
C GLN A 27 -12.54 41.09 -4.41
N TRP A 28 -11.96 42.12 -5.04
CA TRP A 28 -10.51 42.21 -5.23
C TRP A 28 -9.78 42.26 -3.89
N PHE A 29 -10.25 43.13 -2.99
CA PHE A 29 -9.68 43.26 -1.65
C PHE A 29 -9.88 42.00 -0.80
N ILE A 30 -11.08 41.36 -0.90
CA ILE A 30 -11.35 40.07 -0.24
C ILE A 30 -10.37 39.00 -0.71
N ASN A 31 -10.11 38.94 -2.02
CA ASN A 31 -9.16 37.99 -2.63
C ASN A 31 -7.71 38.25 -2.20
N LEU A 32 -7.40 39.41 -1.65
CA LEU A 32 -6.08 39.73 -1.08
C LEU A 32 -6.04 39.55 0.45
N GLY A 33 -7.16 39.24 1.10
CA GLY A 33 -7.26 39.19 2.54
C GLY A 33 -7.25 40.56 3.22
N GLU A 34 -7.57 41.64 2.47
CA GLU A 34 -7.53 43.01 2.94
C GLU A 34 -8.91 43.52 3.35
N THR A 35 -8.95 44.31 4.44
CA THR A 35 -10.18 44.94 4.93
C THR A 35 -10.27 46.43 4.57
N THR A 36 -9.17 47.06 4.19
CA THR A 36 -9.09 48.46 3.79
C THR A 36 -9.26 48.61 2.27
N ARG A 37 -10.04 49.62 1.88
CA ARG A 37 -10.42 49.89 0.45
C ARG A 37 -9.59 51.04 -0.13
N ASP A 38 -8.36 51.23 0.33
CA ASP A 38 -7.53 52.29 -0.22
C ASP A 38 -6.93 51.83 -1.58
N ILE A 39 -7.30 52.52 -2.64
CA ILE A 39 -6.94 52.17 -4.01
C ILE A 39 -5.44 52.32 -4.28
N THR A 40 -4.75 53.18 -3.52
CA THR A 40 -3.29 53.32 -3.64
C THR A 40 -2.56 52.05 -3.25
N GLN A 41 -3.22 51.19 -2.43
CA GLN A 41 -2.69 49.88 -2.02
C GLN A 41 -2.94 48.80 -3.10
N VAL A 42 -3.90 48.99 -4.01
CA VAL A 42 -4.20 48.02 -5.08
C VAL A 42 -2.99 47.78 -5.98
N ILE A 43 -2.18 48.81 -6.20
CA ILE A 43 -1.01 48.77 -7.07
C ILE A 43 0.11 47.94 -6.44
N ASP A 44 0.17 47.89 -5.11
CA ASP A 44 1.18 47.15 -4.36
C ASP A 44 0.75 45.70 -4.05
N THR A 45 -0.33 45.22 -4.65
CA THR A 45 -0.89 43.86 -4.40
C THR A 45 0.10 42.74 -4.70
N TYR A 46 1.10 42.98 -5.55
CA TYR A 46 2.20 42.06 -5.80
C TYR A 46 3.03 41.74 -4.55
N ARG A 47 2.91 42.53 -3.45
CA ARG A 47 3.57 42.23 -2.17
C ARG A 47 3.05 40.95 -1.53
N TYR A 48 1.77 40.65 -1.72
CA TYR A 48 1.13 39.45 -1.21
C TYR A 48 1.35 38.22 -2.08
N MET A 49 1.92 38.42 -3.28
CA MET A 49 2.17 37.37 -4.25
C MET A 49 3.47 36.61 -3.94
N HIS A 50 3.49 35.32 -4.20
CA HIS A 50 4.70 34.51 -4.02
C HIS A 50 5.85 35.09 -4.88
N PRO A 51 7.11 35.11 -4.37
CA PRO A 51 8.23 35.75 -5.08
C PRO A 51 8.40 35.31 -6.54
N GLU A 52 8.25 34.02 -6.83
CA GLU A 52 8.34 33.48 -8.21
C GLU A 52 7.23 34.00 -9.11
N ASP A 53 5.99 34.11 -8.59
CA ASP A 53 4.82 34.53 -9.35
C ASP A 53 4.86 36.06 -9.58
N ARG A 54 5.36 36.79 -8.59
CA ARG A 54 5.53 38.25 -8.62
C ARG A 54 6.46 38.72 -9.74
N THR A 55 7.60 38.06 -9.93
CA THR A 55 8.57 38.43 -10.96
C THR A 55 7.94 38.45 -12.34
N ALA A 56 7.13 37.44 -12.67
CA ALA A 56 6.46 37.34 -13.95
C ALA A 56 5.39 38.45 -14.16
N LEU A 57 4.68 38.84 -13.07
CA LEU A 57 3.70 39.93 -13.15
C LEU A 57 4.36 41.28 -13.35
N LEU A 58 5.48 41.57 -12.63
CA LEU A 58 6.20 42.82 -12.79
C LEU A 58 6.80 42.95 -14.18
N GLN A 59 7.36 41.89 -14.72
CA GLN A 59 7.87 41.84 -16.09
C GLN A 59 6.75 42.16 -17.10
N PHE A 60 5.57 41.54 -16.93
CA PHE A 60 4.42 41.87 -17.79
C PHE A 60 4.03 43.33 -17.72
N ILE A 61 3.98 43.95 -16.52
CA ILE A 61 3.63 45.37 -16.35
C ILE A 61 4.63 46.28 -17.10
N ASP A 62 5.93 46.00 -17.00
CA ASP A 62 6.96 46.75 -17.69
C ASP A 62 6.87 46.59 -19.22
N GLU A 63 6.64 45.39 -19.72
CA GLU A 63 6.45 45.12 -21.15
C GLU A 63 5.15 45.76 -21.68
N ALA A 64 4.08 45.76 -20.90
CA ALA A 64 2.80 46.41 -21.24
C ALA A 64 2.96 47.94 -21.33
N ALA A 65 3.72 48.55 -20.39
CA ALA A 65 4.05 49.98 -20.43
C ALA A 65 4.81 50.40 -21.69
N GLN A 66 5.60 49.49 -22.25
CA GLN A 66 6.37 49.68 -23.50
C GLN A 66 5.58 49.28 -24.77
N GLY A 67 4.32 48.82 -24.61
CA GLY A 67 3.51 48.35 -25.75
C GLY A 67 3.96 46.98 -26.32
N GLN A 68 4.76 46.23 -25.58
CA GLN A 68 5.33 44.96 -26.04
C GLN A 68 4.46 43.75 -25.62
N ALA A 69 3.65 43.88 -24.56
CA ALA A 69 2.76 42.83 -24.08
C ALA A 69 1.33 43.38 -23.91
N HIS A 70 0.33 42.56 -24.24
CA HIS A 70 -1.09 42.96 -24.19
C HIS A 70 -1.90 42.19 -23.17
N THR A 71 -1.48 40.99 -22.81
CA THR A 71 -2.20 40.08 -21.86
C THR A 71 -1.26 39.29 -21.00
N PHE A 72 -1.71 39.02 -19.75
CA PHE A 72 -1.07 38.14 -18.79
C PHE A 72 -2.13 37.17 -18.24
N GLY A 73 -1.81 35.89 -18.17
CA GLY A 73 -2.71 34.89 -17.61
C GLY A 73 -1.91 33.78 -16.93
N ARG A 74 -2.02 33.70 -15.59
CA ARG A 74 -1.33 32.67 -14.81
C ARG A 74 -2.12 32.29 -13.56
N HIS A 75 -1.83 31.12 -13.02
CA HIS A 75 -2.16 30.78 -11.66
C HIS A 75 -1.06 31.32 -10.76
N VAL A 76 -1.44 32.05 -9.72
CA VAL A 76 -0.53 32.72 -8.80
C VAL A 76 -0.89 32.38 -7.36
N ARG A 77 0.10 32.43 -6.48
CA ARG A 77 -0.08 32.23 -5.05
C ARG A 77 -0.11 33.59 -4.33
N ILE A 78 -1.16 33.80 -3.56
CA ILE A 78 -1.34 35.02 -2.73
C ILE A 78 -1.35 34.59 -1.27
N ARG A 79 -0.66 35.36 -0.43
CA ARG A 79 -0.57 35.12 0.99
C ARG A 79 -1.72 35.78 1.73
N GLN A 80 -2.56 34.96 2.39
CA GLN A 80 -3.63 35.41 3.27
C GLN A 80 -3.47 34.71 4.63
N ASN A 81 -3.61 35.45 5.72
CA ASN A 81 -3.50 34.91 7.08
C ASN A 81 -2.26 33.99 7.31
N ASN A 82 -1.15 34.35 6.68
CA ASN A 82 0.11 33.59 6.71
C ASN A 82 0.13 32.26 5.93
N GLU A 83 -0.91 31.96 5.13
CA GLU A 83 -1.03 30.80 4.25
C GLU A 83 -1.06 31.22 2.78
N TRP A 84 -0.63 30.30 1.88
CA TRP A 84 -0.65 30.52 0.43
C TRP A 84 -1.94 29.98 -0.16
N HIS A 85 -2.67 30.86 -0.87
CA HIS A 85 -3.91 30.57 -1.59
C HIS A 85 -3.72 30.73 -3.09
N TRP A 86 -4.32 29.86 -3.87
CA TRP A 86 -4.20 29.88 -5.31
C TRP A 86 -5.27 30.76 -5.97
N TYR A 87 -4.81 31.66 -6.82
CA TYR A 87 -5.65 32.54 -7.62
C TYR A 87 -5.35 32.38 -9.09
N LYS A 88 -6.39 32.42 -9.94
CA LYS A 88 -6.24 32.65 -11.37
C LYS A 88 -6.21 34.14 -11.61
N TYR A 89 -5.06 34.63 -12.04
CA TYR A 89 -4.87 36.02 -12.43
C TYR A 89 -4.90 36.16 -13.95
N HIS A 90 -5.67 37.17 -14.42
CA HIS A 90 -5.65 37.61 -15.80
C HIS A 90 -5.50 39.11 -15.80
N ALA A 91 -4.57 39.66 -16.62
CA ALA A 91 -4.44 41.09 -16.85
C ALA A 91 -4.41 41.36 -18.33
N SER A 92 -5.00 42.48 -18.72
CA SER A 92 -5.00 42.94 -20.13
C SER A 92 -4.97 44.45 -20.20
N LEU A 93 -4.42 44.96 -21.29
CA LEU A 93 -4.57 46.37 -21.65
C LEU A 93 -6.04 46.68 -21.91
N ARG A 94 -6.55 47.80 -21.41
CA ARG A 94 -7.91 48.29 -21.70
C ARG A 94 -8.04 48.71 -23.15
N ASP A 95 -7.04 49.44 -23.66
CA ASP A 95 -6.88 49.80 -25.06
C ASP A 95 -5.58 49.19 -25.60
N PRO A 96 -5.64 48.25 -26.55
CA PRO A 96 -4.46 47.62 -27.11
C PRO A 96 -3.52 48.59 -27.87
N HIS A 97 -3.99 49.78 -28.19
CA HIS A 97 -3.19 50.81 -28.90
C HIS A 97 -2.63 51.88 -27.96
N ALA A 98 -2.96 51.81 -26.65
CA ALA A 98 -2.45 52.77 -25.68
C ALA A 98 -0.95 52.56 -25.47
N SER A 99 -0.23 53.67 -25.32
CA SER A 99 1.22 53.66 -25.04
C SER A 99 1.57 54.80 -24.07
N GLY A 100 2.67 54.63 -23.33
CA GLY A 100 3.15 55.62 -22.38
C GLY A 100 2.17 55.90 -21.25
N GLU A 101 1.87 57.20 -21.01
CA GLU A 101 1.00 57.63 -19.90
C GLU A 101 -0.48 57.19 -20.02
N GLN A 102 -0.92 56.72 -21.20
CA GLN A 102 -2.30 56.27 -21.44
C GLN A 102 -2.54 54.79 -21.17
N VAL A 103 -1.51 54.05 -20.71
CA VAL A 103 -1.63 52.59 -20.46
C VAL A 103 -2.47 52.32 -19.23
N GLU A 104 -3.63 51.75 -19.46
CA GLU A 104 -4.50 51.22 -18.39
C GLU A 104 -4.57 49.69 -18.44
N LEU A 105 -4.31 49.05 -17.30
CA LEU A 105 -4.43 47.61 -17.13
C LEU A 105 -5.71 47.23 -16.37
N VAL A 106 -6.40 46.21 -16.87
CA VAL A 106 -7.52 45.57 -16.20
C VAL A 106 -7.07 44.22 -15.69
N PHE A 107 -7.26 43.99 -14.40
CA PHE A 107 -6.92 42.76 -13.73
C PHE A 107 -8.18 42.02 -13.29
N LEU A 108 -8.14 40.71 -13.42
CA LEU A 108 -9.16 39.79 -12.90
C LEU A 108 -8.42 38.79 -11.96
N SER A 109 -8.98 38.60 -10.79
CA SER A 109 -8.51 37.56 -9.85
C SER A 109 -9.68 36.68 -9.46
N ALA A 110 -9.52 35.37 -9.59
CA ALA A 110 -10.50 34.38 -9.14
C ALA A 110 -9.83 33.38 -8.22
N ASP A 111 -10.47 33.12 -7.07
CA ASP A 111 -10.03 32.07 -6.14
C ASP A 111 -10.18 30.70 -6.81
N ILE A 112 -9.09 29.94 -6.85
CA ILE A 112 -9.05 28.58 -7.41
C ILE A 112 -8.51 27.55 -6.40
N ASP A 113 -8.46 27.90 -5.12
CA ASP A 113 -7.96 27.04 -4.07
C ASP A 113 -8.69 25.68 -4.02
N ASN A 114 -10.01 25.77 -4.09
CA ASN A 114 -10.87 24.58 -4.13
C ASN A 114 -10.62 23.73 -5.39
N LEU A 115 -10.45 24.38 -6.53
CA LEU A 115 -10.11 23.69 -7.78
C LEU A 115 -8.75 22.97 -7.67
N LYS A 116 -7.75 23.64 -7.11
CA LYS A 116 -6.42 23.06 -6.89
C LYS A 116 -6.43 21.89 -5.92
N LYS A 117 -7.23 21.96 -4.85
CA LYS A 117 -7.42 20.84 -3.90
C LYS A 117 -8.11 19.65 -4.59
N ILE A 118 -9.14 19.89 -5.39
CA ILE A 118 -9.82 18.83 -6.15
C ILE A 118 -8.85 18.19 -7.16
N GLU A 119 -8.09 19.00 -7.89
CA GLU A 119 -7.09 18.53 -8.86
C GLU A 119 -6.03 17.64 -8.18
N ALA A 120 -5.48 18.07 -7.05
CA ALA A 120 -4.50 17.30 -6.28
C ALA A 120 -5.09 15.96 -5.77
N ASN A 121 -6.31 16.00 -5.22
CA ASN A 121 -7.01 14.81 -4.77
C ASN A 121 -7.30 13.83 -5.92
N LEU A 122 -7.67 14.33 -7.09
CA LEU A 122 -7.93 13.53 -8.27
C LEU A 122 -6.65 12.86 -8.78
N ILE A 123 -5.55 13.60 -8.83
CA ILE A 123 -4.22 13.04 -9.22
C ILE A 123 -3.83 11.92 -8.25
N GLN A 124 -3.98 12.14 -6.95
CA GLN A 124 -3.67 11.13 -5.93
C GLN A 124 -4.57 9.90 -6.05
N ALA A 125 -5.88 10.11 -6.22
CA ALA A 125 -6.84 9.01 -6.39
C ALA A 125 -6.55 8.20 -7.67
N LYS A 126 -6.24 8.89 -8.77
CA LYS A 126 -5.85 8.25 -10.03
C LYS A 126 -4.59 7.41 -9.87
N ALA A 127 -3.53 7.96 -9.28
CA ALA A 127 -2.27 7.23 -9.05
C ALA A 127 -2.50 5.98 -8.18
N LYS A 128 -3.33 6.09 -7.13
CA LYS A 128 -3.70 4.95 -6.29
C LYS A 128 -4.50 3.88 -7.06
N ALA A 129 -5.41 4.29 -7.93
CA ALA A 129 -6.19 3.37 -8.76
C ALA A 129 -5.32 2.64 -9.80
N GLU A 130 -4.43 3.37 -10.48
CA GLU A 130 -3.49 2.80 -11.46
C GLU A 130 -2.53 1.79 -10.80
N GLU A 131 -2.00 2.10 -9.62
CA GLU A 131 -1.15 1.16 -8.87
C GLU A 131 -1.92 -0.09 -8.43
N SER A 132 -3.17 0.07 -7.95
CA SER A 132 -4.04 -1.06 -7.63
C SER A 132 -4.30 -1.97 -8.83
N ASP A 133 -4.57 -1.39 -10.01
CA ASP A 133 -4.82 -2.14 -11.25
C ASP A 133 -3.55 -2.86 -11.73
N ARG A 134 -2.39 -2.20 -11.64
CA ARG A 134 -1.09 -2.80 -11.93
C ARG A 134 -0.81 -4.02 -11.03
N LEU A 135 -1.04 -3.89 -9.73
CA LEU A 135 -0.85 -4.98 -8.77
C LEU A 135 -1.81 -6.13 -9.03
N LYS A 136 -3.08 -5.84 -9.38
CA LYS A 136 -4.07 -6.85 -9.74
C LYS A 136 -3.70 -7.61 -11.03
N SER A 137 -3.20 -6.91 -12.02
CA SER A 137 -2.75 -7.53 -13.28
C SER A 137 -1.54 -8.43 -13.06
N ALA A 138 -0.56 -7.97 -12.27
CA ALA A 138 0.61 -8.77 -11.88
C ALA A 138 0.18 -10.00 -11.06
N PHE A 139 -0.82 -9.85 -10.17
CA PHE A 139 -1.41 -10.96 -9.42
C PHE A 139 -1.94 -12.06 -10.35
N ILE A 140 -2.79 -11.71 -11.33
CA ILE A 140 -3.38 -12.68 -12.27
C ILE A 140 -2.30 -13.37 -13.11
N ALA A 141 -1.30 -12.63 -13.60
CA ALA A 141 -0.21 -13.17 -14.38
C ALA A 141 0.61 -14.20 -13.57
N ASN A 142 0.99 -13.85 -12.33
CA ASN A 142 1.72 -14.72 -11.44
C ASN A 142 0.91 -15.99 -11.09
N MET A 143 -0.39 -15.84 -10.81
CA MET A 143 -1.28 -16.98 -10.53
C MET A 143 -1.35 -17.95 -11.71
N SER A 144 -1.48 -17.40 -12.92
CA SER A 144 -1.51 -18.23 -14.12
C SER A 144 -0.24 -19.06 -14.29
N HIS A 145 0.92 -18.48 -13.97
CA HIS A 145 2.20 -19.19 -14.03
C HIS A 145 2.31 -20.26 -12.93
N GLU A 146 1.95 -19.92 -11.67
CA GLU A 146 2.03 -20.82 -10.52
C GLU A 146 1.05 -22.01 -10.63
N ILE A 147 -0.10 -21.83 -11.31
CA ILE A 147 -1.05 -22.92 -11.63
C ILE A 147 -0.52 -23.81 -12.76
N ARG A 148 0.06 -23.21 -13.80
CA ARG A 148 0.50 -23.95 -15.00
C ARG A 148 1.61 -24.95 -14.68
N THR A 149 2.55 -24.60 -13.82
CA THR A 149 3.71 -25.45 -13.51
C THR A 149 3.30 -26.80 -12.90
N PRO A 150 2.57 -26.88 -11.77
CA PRO A 150 2.13 -28.15 -11.21
C PRO A 150 1.13 -28.88 -12.14
N LEU A 151 0.27 -28.16 -12.85
CA LEU A 151 -0.68 -28.75 -13.78
C LEU A 151 0.05 -29.48 -14.93
N ASN A 152 1.07 -28.87 -15.52
CA ASN A 152 1.88 -29.49 -16.56
C ASN A 152 2.61 -30.73 -16.05
N ALA A 153 3.10 -30.73 -14.81
CA ALA A 153 3.71 -31.90 -14.19
C ALA A 153 2.67 -33.03 -14.03
N ILE A 154 1.48 -32.74 -13.49
CA ILE A 154 0.39 -33.71 -13.34
C ILE A 154 0.05 -34.32 -14.69
N VAL A 155 -0.21 -33.50 -15.70
CA VAL A 155 -0.59 -33.96 -17.05
C VAL A 155 0.54 -34.77 -17.70
N GLY A 156 1.78 -34.30 -17.62
CA GLY A 156 2.94 -34.96 -18.20
C GLY A 156 3.19 -36.35 -17.61
N PHE A 157 3.24 -36.48 -16.31
CA PHE A 157 3.45 -37.77 -15.63
C PHE A 157 2.23 -38.72 -15.76
N SER A 158 1.01 -38.16 -15.80
CA SER A 158 -0.20 -38.97 -16.06
C SER A 158 -0.18 -39.55 -17.48
N ASN A 159 0.25 -38.78 -18.47
CA ASN A 159 0.39 -39.26 -19.84
C ASN A 159 1.48 -40.36 -19.97
N LEU A 160 2.59 -40.22 -19.23
CA LEU A 160 3.63 -41.24 -19.16
C LEU A 160 3.05 -42.56 -18.59
N LEU A 161 2.35 -42.49 -17.46
CA LEU A 161 1.71 -43.66 -16.83
C LEU A 161 0.64 -44.30 -17.72
N ALA A 162 -0.04 -43.52 -18.57
CA ALA A 162 -1.05 -44.00 -19.51
C ALA A 162 -0.46 -44.49 -20.87
N SER A 163 0.84 -44.30 -21.09
CA SER A 163 1.49 -44.74 -22.33
C SER A 163 1.70 -46.27 -22.35
N GLU A 164 1.89 -46.84 -23.51
CA GLU A 164 2.19 -48.28 -23.71
C GLU A 164 3.65 -48.64 -23.33
N MET A 165 4.42 -47.68 -22.76
CA MET A 165 5.78 -47.94 -22.30
C MET A 165 5.77 -48.83 -21.06
N ASP A 166 6.66 -49.79 -21.02
CA ASP A 166 6.85 -50.68 -19.86
C ASP A 166 7.79 -50.00 -18.84
N PHE A 167 7.21 -49.39 -17.82
CA PHE A 167 7.95 -48.77 -16.72
C PHE A 167 8.13 -49.75 -15.56
N SER A 168 9.24 -49.65 -14.85
CA SER A 168 9.43 -50.38 -13.58
C SER A 168 8.40 -49.97 -12.54
N GLU A 169 8.12 -50.81 -11.56
CA GLU A 169 7.22 -50.47 -10.44
C GLU A 169 7.75 -49.28 -9.61
N GLU A 170 9.08 -49.14 -9.54
CA GLU A 170 9.73 -48.00 -8.91
C GLU A 170 9.46 -46.71 -9.69
N ASP A 171 9.52 -46.70 -11.03
CA ASP A 171 9.20 -45.54 -11.86
C ASP A 171 7.74 -45.15 -11.74
N LYS A 172 6.82 -46.12 -11.78
CA LYS A 172 5.38 -45.89 -11.60
C LYS A 172 5.06 -45.28 -10.23
N ALA A 173 5.71 -45.78 -9.17
CA ALA A 173 5.56 -45.24 -7.83
C ALA A 173 6.09 -43.81 -7.75
N GLU A 174 7.24 -43.50 -8.35
CA GLU A 174 7.81 -42.16 -8.39
C GLU A 174 6.92 -41.18 -9.18
N TYR A 175 6.40 -41.59 -10.38
CA TYR A 175 5.48 -40.74 -11.16
C TYR A 175 4.18 -40.44 -10.40
N THR A 176 3.62 -41.46 -9.72
CA THR A 176 2.45 -41.29 -8.85
C THR A 176 2.72 -40.34 -7.71
N ARG A 177 3.89 -40.45 -7.09
CA ARG A 177 4.33 -39.54 -6.02
C ARG A 177 4.44 -38.09 -6.53
N ILE A 178 5.04 -37.89 -7.72
CA ILE A 178 5.15 -36.55 -8.33
C ILE A 178 3.76 -35.96 -8.61
N ILE A 179 2.84 -36.74 -9.14
CA ILE A 179 1.46 -36.32 -9.40
C ILE A 179 0.79 -35.88 -8.08
N SER A 180 0.89 -36.72 -7.04
CA SER A 180 0.30 -36.41 -5.72
C SER A 180 0.83 -35.12 -5.12
N VAL A 181 2.16 -34.93 -5.11
CA VAL A 181 2.79 -33.72 -4.61
C VAL A 181 2.35 -32.46 -5.35
N ASN A 182 2.25 -32.54 -6.69
CA ASN A 182 1.81 -31.39 -7.49
C ASN A 182 0.32 -31.10 -7.34
N ASN A 183 -0.52 -32.14 -7.11
CA ASN A 183 -1.93 -31.96 -6.80
C ASN A 183 -2.12 -31.23 -5.44
N ASP A 184 -1.38 -31.62 -4.41
CA ASP A 184 -1.43 -30.96 -3.11
C ASP A 184 -0.98 -29.49 -3.20
N LEU A 185 0.07 -29.20 -3.98
CA LEU A 185 0.52 -27.84 -4.25
C LEU A 185 -0.55 -27.01 -4.96
N LEU A 186 -1.25 -27.59 -5.94
CA LEU A 186 -2.31 -26.91 -6.68
C LEU A 186 -3.52 -26.62 -5.78
N LEU A 187 -3.92 -27.58 -4.96
CA LEU A 187 -5.01 -27.38 -3.97
C LEU A 187 -4.67 -26.29 -2.96
N GLN A 188 -3.44 -26.27 -2.46
CA GLN A 188 -2.98 -25.21 -1.57
C GLN A 188 -3.04 -23.85 -2.25
N LEU A 189 -2.57 -23.74 -3.50
CA LEU A 189 -2.61 -22.49 -4.26
C LEU A 189 -4.04 -21.99 -4.47
N ILE A 190 -4.98 -22.89 -4.83
CA ILE A 190 -6.39 -22.53 -5.00
C ILE A 190 -6.97 -22.00 -3.68
N ASN A 191 -6.69 -22.64 -2.54
CA ASN A 191 -7.15 -22.20 -1.24
C ASN A 191 -6.55 -20.84 -0.87
N ASP A 192 -5.27 -20.60 -1.15
CA ASP A 192 -4.60 -19.31 -0.93
C ASP A 192 -5.26 -18.19 -1.76
N ILE A 193 -5.61 -18.45 -3.04
CA ILE A 193 -6.32 -17.51 -3.92
C ILE A 193 -7.72 -17.19 -3.37
N LEU A 194 -8.46 -18.21 -2.93
CA LEU A 194 -9.79 -18.04 -2.34
C LEU A 194 -9.73 -17.22 -1.05
N ASP A 195 -8.74 -17.47 -0.19
CA ASP A 195 -8.54 -16.69 1.03
C ASP A 195 -8.22 -15.22 0.71
N ILE A 196 -7.31 -14.94 -0.25
CA ILE A 196 -7.04 -13.57 -0.70
C ILE A 196 -8.31 -12.91 -1.23
N SER A 197 -9.10 -13.61 -2.04
CA SER A 197 -10.35 -13.08 -2.58
C SER A 197 -11.36 -12.71 -1.49
N LYS A 198 -11.48 -13.56 -0.44
CA LYS A 198 -12.33 -13.27 0.72
C LYS A 198 -11.81 -12.10 1.54
N ILE A 199 -10.48 -11.98 1.69
CA ILE A 199 -9.81 -10.87 2.38
C ILE A 199 -10.11 -9.55 1.66
N GLU A 200 -9.93 -9.50 0.32
CA GLU A 200 -10.16 -8.29 -0.49
C GLU A 200 -11.63 -7.86 -0.50
N ALA A 201 -12.53 -8.83 -0.52
CA ALA A 201 -13.97 -8.57 -0.42
C ALA A 201 -14.43 -8.19 1.00
N GLY A 202 -13.57 -8.32 2.01
CA GLY A 202 -13.92 -8.07 3.41
C GLY A 202 -14.89 -9.10 4.02
N VAL A 203 -15.07 -10.25 3.36
CA VAL A 203 -16.03 -11.31 3.74
C VAL A 203 -15.36 -12.53 4.36
N MET A 204 -14.14 -12.39 4.85
CA MET A 204 -13.47 -13.46 5.58
C MET A 204 -14.08 -13.60 6.96
N ASP A 205 -14.79 -14.71 7.18
CA ASP A 205 -15.41 -15.04 8.45
C ASP A 205 -14.39 -15.67 9.40
N PHE A 206 -14.56 -15.37 10.70
CA PHE A 206 -13.79 -15.96 11.80
C PHE A 206 -14.76 -16.60 12.79
N THR A 207 -14.52 -17.86 13.12
CA THR A 207 -15.35 -18.61 14.07
C THR A 207 -14.53 -18.92 15.32
N GLU A 208 -14.86 -18.25 16.41
CA GLU A 208 -14.22 -18.51 17.70
C GLU A 208 -14.67 -19.85 18.27
N ASN A 209 -13.71 -20.71 18.59
CA ASN A 209 -13.89 -21.98 19.29
C ASN A 209 -12.99 -22.02 20.52
N THR A 210 -13.36 -22.79 21.53
CA THR A 210 -12.45 -23.09 22.62
C THR A 210 -11.40 -24.10 22.12
N VAL A 211 -10.13 -23.75 22.24
CA VAL A 211 -9.00 -24.55 21.78
C VAL A 211 -8.10 -24.87 22.95
N GLU A 212 -7.97 -26.17 23.27
CA GLU A 212 -6.98 -26.70 24.20
C GLU A 212 -5.61 -26.66 23.54
N LEU A 213 -4.74 -25.80 24.02
CA LEU A 213 -3.49 -25.48 23.31
C LEU A 213 -2.53 -26.66 23.25
N ASN A 214 -2.33 -27.39 24.35
CA ASN A 214 -1.38 -28.52 24.35
C ASN A 214 -1.81 -29.59 23.35
N GLN A 215 -3.11 -29.96 23.37
CA GLN A 215 -3.65 -30.93 22.42
C GLN A 215 -3.48 -30.43 20.97
N PHE A 216 -3.82 -29.18 20.71
CA PHE A 216 -3.71 -28.57 19.39
C PHE A 216 -2.27 -28.62 18.83
N PHE A 217 -1.27 -28.27 19.66
CA PHE A 217 0.13 -28.30 19.25
C PHE A 217 0.69 -29.71 19.12
N GLN A 218 0.25 -30.68 19.93
CA GLN A 218 0.62 -32.09 19.81
C GLN A 218 0.06 -32.71 18.52
N GLU A 219 -1.16 -32.36 18.11
CA GLU A 219 -1.71 -32.79 16.83
C GLU A 219 -0.87 -32.27 15.65
N ILE A 220 -0.47 -30.99 15.70
CA ILE A 220 0.42 -30.39 14.70
C ILE A 220 1.78 -31.10 14.70
N GLU A 221 2.38 -31.34 15.86
CA GLU A 221 3.65 -32.05 15.99
C GLU A 221 3.59 -33.40 15.29
N SER A 222 2.58 -34.19 15.57
CA SER A 222 2.39 -35.53 14.98
C SER A 222 2.37 -35.49 13.45
N VAL A 223 1.65 -34.51 12.87
CA VAL A 223 1.55 -34.33 11.41
C VAL A 223 2.89 -33.92 10.81
N PHE A 224 3.61 -32.99 11.45
CA PHE A 224 4.86 -32.45 10.92
C PHE A 224 6.07 -33.37 11.13
N GLN A 225 6.08 -34.20 12.17
CA GLN A 225 7.08 -35.26 12.35
C GLN A 225 7.07 -36.26 11.18
N LEU A 226 5.90 -36.60 10.63
CA LEU A 226 5.80 -37.45 9.44
C LEU A 226 6.37 -36.79 8.16
N LYS A 227 6.38 -35.46 8.11
CA LYS A 227 6.94 -34.68 7.00
C LYS A 227 8.43 -34.36 7.18
N ALA A 228 8.99 -34.61 8.37
CA ALA A 228 10.37 -34.29 8.69
C ALA A 228 11.33 -35.07 7.80
N LYS A 229 12.32 -34.36 7.24
CA LYS A 229 13.43 -35.00 6.53
C LYS A 229 14.45 -35.53 7.53
N THR A 230 15.19 -36.54 7.13
CA THR A 230 16.32 -37.08 7.94
C THR A 230 17.29 -35.96 8.33
N GLY A 231 17.56 -35.82 9.62
CA GLY A 231 18.46 -34.78 10.16
C GLY A 231 17.79 -33.51 10.63
N ILE A 232 16.44 -33.44 10.62
CA ILE A 232 15.66 -32.33 11.17
C ILE A 232 14.82 -32.84 12.34
N GLU A 233 15.04 -32.29 13.53
CA GLU A 233 14.20 -32.52 14.71
C GLU A 233 13.05 -31.50 14.71
N ILE A 234 11.81 -31.98 14.79
CA ILE A 234 10.61 -31.13 14.95
C ILE A 234 10.01 -31.43 16.33
N LYS A 235 9.84 -30.37 17.14
CA LYS A 235 9.36 -30.56 18.50
C LYS A 235 8.49 -29.41 18.98
N PHE A 236 7.35 -29.78 19.55
CA PHE A 236 6.54 -28.86 20.35
C PHE A 236 7.19 -28.67 21.72
N ILE A 237 7.43 -27.44 22.12
CA ILE A 237 8.00 -27.09 23.43
C ILE A 237 6.98 -26.24 24.18
N PRO A 238 6.23 -26.85 25.10
CA PRO A 238 5.36 -26.10 26.00
C PRO A 238 6.25 -25.35 27.00
N GLU A 239 6.07 -24.05 27.10
CA GLU A 239 6.84 -23.23 28.05
C GLU A 239 6.28 -23.28 29.46
N GLN A 240 5.03 -23.72 29.61
CA GLN A 240 4.32 -23.87 30.88
C GLN A 240 3.70 -25.26 30.96
N ALA A 241 3.80 -25.88 32.16
CA ALA A 241 3.26 -27.21 32.41
C ALA A 241 1.71 -27.23 32.52
N GLU A 242 1.08 -26.05 32.63
CA GLU A 242 -0.36 -25.92 32.77
C GLU A 242 -1.06 -25.99 31.41
N GLU A 243 -2.22 -26.64 31.39
CA GLU A 243 -3.08 -26.69 30.20
C GLU A 243 -3.91 -25.40 30.11
N TYR A 244 -3.80 -24.71 28.98
CA TYR A 244 -4.57 -23.51 28.73
C TYR A 244 -5.54 -23.74 27.57
N ALA A 245 -6.79 -23.32 27.79
CA ALA A 245 -7.79 -23.20 26.75
C ALA A 245 -8.02 -21.72 26.42
N ILE A 246 -8.09 -21.40 25.13
CA ILE A 246 -8.36 -20.04 24.65
C ILE A 246 -9.51 -20.04 23.64
N LYS A 247 -10.19 -18.90 23.52
CA LYS A 247 -11.18 -18.68 22.44
C LYS A 247 -10.47 -18.09 21.22
N ILE A 248 -10.41 -18.86 20.15
CA ILE A 248 -9.77 -18.45 18.88
C ILE A 248 -10.35 -19.28 17.73
N ASP A 249 -10.22 -18.77 16.51
CA ASP A 249 -10.50 -19.59 15.33
C ASP A 249 -9.38 -20.63 15.14
N ARG A 250 -9.70 -21.89 15.45
CA ARG A 250 -8.77 -23.02 15.37
C ARG A 250 -8.24 -23.23 13.95
N ILE A 251 -9.11 -23.06 12.94
CA ILE A 251 -8.73 -23.30 11.54
C ILE A 251 -7.72 -22.25 11.09
N ARG A 252 -7.97 -20.99 11.42
CA ARG A 252 -7.07 -19.89 11.08
C ARG A 252 -5.75 -19.93 11.83
N LEU A 253 -5.80 -20.28 13.12
CA LEU A 253 -4.58 -20.50 13.89
C LEU A 253 -3.75 -21.64 13.28
N ASN A 254 -4.38 -22.78 12.97
CA ASN A 254 -3.71 -23.91 12.33
C ASN A 254 -3.10 -23.51 10.98
N GLN A 255 -3.79 -22.71 10.17
CA GLN A 255 -3.29 -22.20 8.91
C GLN A 255 -2.01 -21.38 9.08
N VAL A 256 -1.97 -20.48 10.07
CA VAL A 256 -0.80 -19.63 10.35
C VAL A 256 0.38 -20.47 10.82
N ILE A 257 0.18 -21.32 11.82
CA ILE A 257 1.25 -22.16 12.39
C ILE A 257 1.79 -23.16 11.35
N SER A 258 0.90 -23.80 10.59
CA SER A 258 1.28 -24.72 9.52
C SER A 258 2.06 -24.02 8.41
N ASN A 259 1.72 -22.77 8.07
CA ASN A 259 2.46 -22.00 7.10
C ASN A 259 3.90 -21.72 7.57
N PHE A 260 4.07 -21.31 8.82
CA PHE A 260 5.41 -21.10 9.39
C PHE A 260 6.22 -22.40 9.47
N LEU A 261 5.61 -23.52 9.87
CA LEU A 261 6.27 -24.82 9.92
C LEU A 261 6.66 -25.34 8.54
N ASN A 262 5.81 -25.16 7.52
CA ASN A 262 6.15 -25.50 6.14
C ASN A 262 7.33 -24.65 5.63
N ASN A 263 7.37 -23.36 5.96
CA ASN A 263 8.50 -22.50 5.64
C ASN A 263 9.77 -22.95 6.36
N ALA A 264 9.69 -23.27 7.65
CA ALA A 264 10.81 -23.81 8.43
C ALA A 264 11.37 -25.09 7.81
N LEU A 265 10.52 -26.07 7.47
CA LEU A 265 10.92 -27.32 6.80
C LEU A 265 11.55 -27.10 5.43
N LYS A 266 11.07 -26.13 4.68
CA LYS A 266 11.58 -25.78 3.36
C LYS A 266 13.00 -25.21 3.42
N PHE A 267 13.30 -24.40 4.44
CA PHE A 267 14.53 -23.63 4.52
C PHE A 267 15.56 -24.19 5.52
N THR A 268 15.20 -25.23 6.29
CA THR A 268 16.09 -25.96 7.17
C THR A 268 16.57 -27.24 6.50
N ARG A 269 17.87 -27.42 6.38
CA ARG A 269 18.47 -28.66 5.81
C ARG A 269 18.83 -29.66 6.90
N GLN A 270 19.37 -29.18 8.00
CA GLN A 270 19.76 -29.95 9.20
C GLN A 270 19.55 -29.08 10.43
N GLY A 271 19.28 -29.70 11.57
CA GLY A 271 19.10 -29.04 12.85
C GLY A 271 17.70 -29.25 13.43
N HIS A 272 17.08 -28.19 13.92
CA HIS A 272 15.79 -28.34 14.59
C HIS A 272 14.79 -27.25 14.19
N ILE A 273 13.52 -27.60 14.36
CA ILE A 273 12.37 -26.70 14.26
C ILE A 273 11.59 -26.83 15.55
N PHE A 274 11.63 -25.81 16.37
CA PHE A 274 10.89 -25.76 17.64
C PHE A 274 9.73 -24.80 17.51
N PHE A 275 8.62 -25.18 18.09
CA PHE A 275 7.42 -24.36 18.08
C PHE A 275 6.64 -24.53 19.37
N GLY A 276 5.77 -23.56 19.67
CA GLY A 276 5.01 -23.57 20.89
C GLY A 276 4.31 -22.27 21.16
N TYR A 277 3.89 -22.10 22.39
CA TYR A 277 3.25 -20.88 22.85
C TYR A 277 3.76 -20.46 24.23
N ARG A 278 3.57 -19.18 24.52
CA ARG A 278 3.85 -18.55 25.82
C ARG A 278 2.74 -17.58 26.15
N LEU A 279 2.21 -17.68 27.35
CA LEU A 279 1.27 -16.70 27.88
C LEU A 279 1.99 -15.64 28.70
N ARG A 280 1.77 -14.36 28.41
CA ARG A 280 2.33 -13.24 29.18
C ARG A 280 1.26 -12.19 29.38
N GLU A 281 0.91 -11.91 30.64
CA GLU A 281 -0.07 -10.89 31.03
C GLU A 281 -1.42 -11.09 30.32
N LYS A 282 -1.69 -10.30 29.28
CA LYS A 282 -2.94 -10.31 28.48
C LYS A 282 -2.74 -10.81 27.07
N ASP A 283 -1.51 -11.21 26.71
CA ASP A 283 -1.16 -11.62 25.35
C ASP A 283 -0.66 -13.05 25.33
N ILE A 284 -1.00 -13.75 24.25
CA ILE A 284 -0.43 -15.04 23.92
C ILE A 284 0.55 -14.90 22.75
N TYR A 285 1.68 -15.57 22.89
CA TYR A 285 2.77 -15.59 21.93
C TYR A 285 2.87 -17.00 21.35
N PHE A 286 2.52 -17.17 20.09
CA PHE A 286 2.79 -18.41 19.36
C PHE A 286 4.07 -18.24 18.56
N TYR A 287 4.97 -19.21 18.60
CA TYR A 287 6.24 -19.10 17.89
C TYR A 287 6.59 -20.36 17.12
N VAL A 288 7.31 -20.17 16.02
CA VAL A 288 8.00 -21.19 15.26
C VAL A 288 9.42 -20.70 15.06
N GLU A 289 10.39 -21.51 15.49
CA GLU A 289 11.83 -21.23 15.42
C GLU A 289 12.52 -22.33 14.63
N ASP A 290 13.33 -21.95 13.66
CA ASP A 290 14.11 -22.84 12.83
C ASP A 290 15.61 -22.50 12.88
N THR A 291 16.46 -23.49 12.61
CA THR A 291 17.91 -23.35 12.43
C THR A 291 18.31 -23.34 10.96
N GLY A 292 17.45 -22.83 10.10
CA GLY A 292 17.68 -22.76 8.67
C GLY A 292 18.65 -21.66 8.25
N ARG A 293 18.60 -21.30 6.97
CA ARG A 293 19.53 -20.32 6.37
C ARG A 293 19.37 -18.89 6.89
N GLY A 294 18.27 -18.58 7.57
CA GLY A 294 17.93 -17.23 7.98
C GLY A 294 17.52 -16.31 6.82
N ILE A 295 17.18 -15.05 7.16
CA ILE A 295 16.63 -14.04 6.22
C ILE A 295 17.45 -12.75 6.35
N PRO A 296 18.01 -12.22 5.24
CA PRO A 296 18.73 -10.95 5.23
C PRO A 296 17.84 -9.78 5.71
N ARG A 297 18.44 -8.79 6.38
CA ARG A 297 17.68 -7.66 6.96
C ARG A 297 16.86 -6.88 5.94
N GLU A 298 17.40 -6.70 4.75
CA GLU A 298 16.74 -6.02 3.63
C GLU A 298 15.48 -6.74 3.16
N GLU A 299 15.44 -8.07 3.30
CA GLU A 299 14.32 -8.89 2.85
C GLU A 299 13.23 -9.09 3.91
N GLN A 300 13.55 -8.90 5.20
CA GLN A 300 12.64 -9.21 6.31
C GLN A 300 11.28 -8.47 6.26
N ARG A 301 11.24 -7.29 5.64
CA ARG A 301 9.97 -6.59 5.41
C ARG A 301 9.26 -7.08 4.15
N MET A 302 10.03 -7.49 3.16
CA MET A 302 9.50 -7.88 1.85
C MET A 302 8.87 -9.27 1.85
N ILE A 303 9.30 -10.18 2.75
CA ILE A 303 8.76 -11.54 2.81
C ILE A 303 7.26 -11.62 3.12
N PHE A 304 6.66 -10.57 3.67
CA PHE A 304 5.22 -10.45 3.90
C PHE A 304 4.47 -9.86 2.70
N SER A 305 5.19 -9.39 1.66
CA SER A 305 4.58 -8.92 0.42
C SER A 305 4.06 -10.10 -0.40
N ARG A 306 2.93 -9.90 -1.07
CA ARG A 306 2.35 -10.93 -1.94
C ARG A 306 3.32 -11.30 -3.05
N PHE A 307 3.47 -12.62 -3.34
CA PHE A 307 4.34 -13.19 -4.38
C PHE A 307 5.84 -12.98 -4.15
N TYR A 308 6.24 -12.50 -3.00
CA TYR A 308 7.66 -12.40 -2.72
C TYR A 308 8.28 -13.79 -2.60
N LYS A 309 9.29 -14.04 -3.39
CA LYS A 309 10.15 -15.24 -3.36
C LYS A 309 11.59 -14.78 -3.37
N GLN A 310 12.39 -15.31 -2.49
CA GLN A 310 13.83 -15.00 -2.44
C GLN A 310 14.57 -15.53 -3.67
N ASN A 311 14.06 -16.62 -4.30
CA ASN A 311 14.53 -17.18 -5.57
C ASN A 311 13.32 -17.61 -6.38
N GLU A 312 13.33 -17.36 -7.69
CA GLU A 312 12.28 -17.78 -8.63
C GLU A 312 12.03 -19.29 -8.64
N PHE A 313 13.06 -20.09 -8.33
CA PHE A 313 12.99 -21.56 -8.25
C PHE A 313 12.45 -22.09 -6.91
N SER A 314 12.10 -21.22 -5.95
CA SER A 314 11.56 -21.68 -4.68
C SER A 314 10.10 -22.11 -4.80
N GLN A 315 9.79 -23.37 -4.46
CA GLN A 315 8.42 -23.90 -4.43
C GLN A 315 7.45 -23.03 -3.63
N GLY A 316 6.22 -22.84 -4.14
CA GLY A 316 5.12 -22.13 -3.49
C GLY A 316 4.89 -20.74 -4.07
N ALA A 317 3.65 -20.26 -4.00
CA ALA A 317 3.18 -19.02 -4.63
C ALA A 317 3.67 -17.71 -3.99
N GLY A 318 4.33 -17.76 -2.83
CA GLY A 318 4.71 -16.55 -2.09
C GLY A 318 3.51 -15.80 -1.47
N LEU A 319 2.40 -16.49 -1.23
CA LEU A 319 1.18 -15.92 -0.66
C LEU A 319 1.02 -16.18 0.84
N GLY A 320 1.57 -17.28 1.33
CA GLY A 320 1.30 -17.78 2.67
C GLY A 320 1.60 -16.78 3.79
N LEU A 321 2.78 -16.12 3.79
CA LEU A 321 3.11 -15.15 4.82
C LEU A 321 2.23 -13.90 4.76
N SER A 322 1.83 -13.44 3.58
CA SER A 322 0.91 -12.31 3.42
C SER A 322 -0.50 -12.65 3.93
N ILE A 323 -0.96 -13.88 3.71
CA ILE A 323 -2.23 -14.38 4.27
C ILE A 323 -2.14 -14.46 5.80
N CYS A 324 -1.04 -14.99 6.35
CA CYS A 324 -0.81 -15.04 7.80
C CYS A 324 -0.88 -13.65 8.43
N GLN A 325 -0.26 -12.66 7.81
CA GLN A 325 -0.29 -11.27 8.30
C GLN A 325 -1.72 -10.76 8.41
N VAL A 326 -2.53 -10.91 7.36
CA VAL A 326 -3.92 -10.44 7.36
C VAL A 326 -4.78 -11.20 8.37
N ILE A 327 -4.62 -12.53 8.49
CA ILE A 327 -5.35 -13.32 9.49
C ILE A 327 -5.03 -12.78 10.89
N ILE A 328 -3.77 -12.59 11.22
CA ILE A 328 -3.35 -12.14 12.55
C ILE A 328 -3.79 -10.69 12.83
N GLU A 329 -3.71 -9.78 11.86
CA GLU A 329 -4.25 -8.42 11.98
C GLU A 329 -5.76 -8.42 12.24
N LYS A 330 -6.52 -9.27 11.57
CA LYS A 330 -7.97 -9.42 11.78
C LYS A 330 -8.31 -10.02 13.14
N LEU A 331 -7.46 -10.87 13.70
CA LEU A 331 -7.57 -11.38 15.09
C LEU A 331 -7.08 -10.36 16.13
N GLY A 332 -6.70 -9.14 15.71
CA GLY A 332 -6.27 -8.05 16.59
C GLY A 332 -4.82 -8.20 17.09
N GLY A 333 -4.00 -8.99 16.41
CA GLY A 333 -2.62 -9.25 16.78
C GLY A 333 -1.60 -8.71 15.80
N LYS A 334 -0.35 -9.16 15.98
CA LYS A 334 0.79 -8.82 15.11
C LYS A 334 1.74 -10.01 14.96
N ILE A 335 2.54 -9.99 13.89
CA ILE A 335 3.63 -10.94 13.66
C ILE A 335 4.97 -10.23 13.87
N GLU A 336 5.86 -10.84 14.65
CA GLU A 336 7.24 -10.40 14.81
C GLU A 336 8.19 -11.43 14.21
N LEU A 337 9.24 -10.96 13.55
CA LEU A 337 10.30 -11.78 12.98
C LEU A 337 11.64 -11.43 13.61
N LYS A 338 12.36 -12.47 14.07
CA LYS A 338 13.77 -12.40 14.44
C LYS A 338 14.53 -13.38 13.57
N SER A 339 15.45 -12.90 12.74
CA SER A 339 16.21 -13.76 11.84
C SER A 339 17.61 -13.21 11.61
N GLU A 340 18.57 -14.13 11.49
CA GLU A 340 19.95 -13.84 11.18
C GLU A 340 20.46 -14.87 10.16
N VAL A 341 21.13 -14.41 9.12
CA VAL A 341 21.66 -15.28 8.06
C VAL A 341 22.62 -16.31 8.66
N GLY A 342 22.38 -17.59 8.36
CA GLY A 342 23.15 -18.72 8.85
C GLY A 342 22.81 -19.20 10.26
N LYS A 343 21.88 -18.52 10.99
CA LYS A 343 21.45 -18.94 12.33
C LYS A 343 20.01 -19.42 12.38
N GLY A 344 19.19 -19.03 11.39
CA GLY A 344 17.77 -19.39 11.31
C GLY A 344 16.83 -18.23 11.53
N SER A 345 15.56 -18.57 11.74
CA SER A 345 14.48 -17.57 11.90
C SER A 345 13.54 -17.98 13.01
N ARG A 346 12.97 -16.97 13.68
CA ARG A 346 11.88 -17.13 14.63
C ARG A 346 10.73 -16.20 14.26
N PHE A 347 9.62 -16.78 13.86
CA PHE A 347 8.34 -16.10 13.66
C PHE A 347 7.55 -16.16 14.95
N THR A 348 7.03 -15.04 15.40
CA THR A 348 6.21 -14.94 16.62
C THR A 348 4.92 -14.21 16.31
N VAL A 349 3.80 -14.88 16.56
CA VAL A 349 2.47 -14.28 16.54
C VAL A 349 2.13 -13.81 17.94
N ILE A 350 1.68 -12.59 18.08
CA ILE A 350 1.22 -11.99 19.34
C ILE A 350 -0.24 -11.66 19.20
N LEU A 351 -1.09 -12.27 20.03
CA LEU A 351 -2.53 -12.06 20.04
C LEU A 351 -3.00 -11.65 21.43
N PRO A 352 -3.97 -10.72 21.54
CA PRO A 352 -4.67 -10.50 22.79
C PRO A 352 -5.40 -11.79 23.19
N CYS A 353 -5.20 -12.25 24.40
CA CYS A 353 -5.71 -13.54 24.85
C CYS A 353 -6.78 -13.40 25.92
N ARG A 354 -7.88 -14.15 25.76
CA ARG A 354 -8.84 -14.45 26.81
C ARG A 354 -8.73 -15.92 27.15
N VAL A 355 -8.02 -16.22 28.24
CA VAL A 355 -7.97 -17.57 28.78
C VAL A 355 -9.38 -17.96 29.26
N VAL A 356 -9.82 -19.13 28.86
CA VAL A 356 -11.06 -19.75 29.39
C VAL A 356 -10.64 -20.53 30.61
N SER A 357 -11.08 -20.08 31.77
CA SER A 357 -10.90 -20.81 33.05
C SER A 357 -11.82 -22.00 33.14
#